data_f5f4921e14e2bd377344b7fefee3a6d7
#
_entry.id   f5f4921e14e2bd377344b7fefee3a6d7
#
_cell.length_a   1.000
_cell.length_b   1.000
_cell.length_c   1.000
_cell.angle_alpha   90.00
_cell.angle_beta   90.00
_cell.angle_gamma   90.00
#
_symmetry.space_group_name_H-M   'P 1'
#
loop_
_entity.id
_entity.type
_entity.pdbx_description
1 polymer ?
#
loop_
_entity_poly.entity_id
_entity_poly.type
_entity_poly.pdbx_seq_one_letter_code
_entity_poly.pdbx_strand_id
1 'polypeptide(L)'
;MKYNVRIAQQTDIPFITKIYNEGIEDRIATLETRLRTDGDMLEWLNNRSDKHKVLVVEDQNNTVHGWASLNVFNSRCCYSGVVDISIYISRDMRGKGLGKLLLGSLVRTAKREGFHKLVLSTFKFNEAGQKLYRSLGFREVGTYEKQGILDEQWVDITIMERLLDN
;
A
#
# COMPACT_ATOMS: atom_id res chain seq x y z
N MET A 1 20.46 7.21 -9.63
CA MET A 1 19.32 6.96 -10.52
C MET A 1 18.10 7.70 -9.99
N LYS A 2 17.38 8.34 -10.88
CA LYS A 2 16.21 9.13 -10.46
C LYS A 2 14.92 8.32 -10.64
N TYR A 3 14.03 8.45 -9.68
CA TYR A 3 12.71 7.84 -9.70
C TYR A 3 11.66 8.93 -9.59
N ASN A 4 10.52 8.70 -10.21
CA ASN A 4 9.40 9.64 -10.22
C ASN A 4 8.15 8.93 -9.70
N VAL A 5 7.41 9.64 -8.82
CA VAL A 5 6.12 9.16 -8.33
C VAL A 5 5.03 9.96 -9.01
N ARG A 6 4.04 9.27 -9.56
CA ARG A 6 2.90 9.88 -10.24
C ARG A 6 1.62 9.09 -10.02
N ILE A 7 0.50 9.66 -10.42
CA ILE A 7 -0.79 8.97 -10.36
C ILE A 7 -0.80 7.83 -11.38
N ALA A 8 -1.32 6.68 -10.97
CA ALA A 8 -1.44 5.50 -11.84
C ALA A 8 -2.42 5.74 -12.99
N GLN A 9 -2.12 5.14 -14.11
CA GLN A 9 -2.97 5.15 -15.31
C GLN A 9 -3.32 3.70 -15.69
N GLN A 10 -4.31 3.53 -16.55
CA GLN A 10 -4.70 2.19 -17.00
C GLN A 10 -3.55 1.42 -17.65
N THR A 11 -2.66 2.14 -18.33
CA THR A 11 -1.48 1.54 -18.96
C THR A 11 -0.48 0.96 -17.95
N ASP A 12 -0.61 1.30 -16.67
CA ASP A 12 0.26 0.75 -15.60
C ASP A 12 -0.23 -0.60 -15.09
N ILE A 13 -1.43 -1.04 -15.45
CA ILE A 13 -2.03 -2.26 -14.91
C ILE A 13 -1.12 -3.48 -15.02
N PRO A 14 -0.44 -3.77 -16.14
CA PRO A 14 0.44 -4.95 -16.19
C PRO A 14 1.53 -4.93 -15.11
N PHE A 15 2.10 -3.76 -14.83
CA PHE A 15 3.09 -3.62 -13.75
C PHE A 15 2.44 -3.81 -12.38
N ILE A 16 1.28 -3.17 -12.15
CA ILE A 16 0.56 -3.23 -10.87
C ILE A 16 0.20 -4.68 -10.55
N THR A 17 -0.34 -5.41 -11.53
CA THR A 17 -0.72 -6.81 -11.37
C THR A 17 0.50 -7.67 -11.02
N LYS A 18 1.59 -7.52 -11.77
CA LYS A 18 2.80 -8.28 -11.53
C LYS A 18 3.35 -8.05 -10.14
N ILE A 19 3.44 -6.78 -9.72
CA ILE A 19 4.00 -6.41 -8.42
C ILE A 19 3.11 -6.92 -7.29
N TYR A 20 1.80 -6.83 -7.43
CA TYR A 20 0.87 -7.36 -6.43
C TYR A 20 1.01 -8.87 -6.30
N ASN A 21 1.08 -9.58 -7.42
CA ASN A 21 1.23 -11.02 -7.44
C ASN A 21 2.56 -11.47 -6.82
N GLU A 22 3.63 -10.71 -7.02
CA GLU A 22 4.90 -10.98 -6.32
C GLU A 22 4.73 -10.89 -4.81
N GLY A 23 3.98 -9.90 -4.33
CA GLY A 23 3.66 -9.78 -2.91
C GLY A 23 2.85 -10.96 -2.38
N ILE A 24 1.90 -11.44 -3.16
CA ILE A 24 1.11 -12.63 -2.81
C ILE A 24 2.02 -13.86 -2.75
N GLU A 25 2.82 -14.08 -3.77
CA GLU A 25 3.72 -15.24 -3.87
C GLU A 25 4.73 -15.28 -2.73
N ASP A 26 5.26 -14.12 -2.35
CA ASP A 26 6.33 -14.02 -1.36
C ASP A 26 5.81 -14.06 0.08
N ARG A 27 4.50 -14.05 0.30
CA ARG A 27 3.86 -14.18 1.63
C ARG A 27 4.33 -13.12 2.62
N ILE A 28 4.54 -11.89 2.18
CA ILE A 28 5.11 -10.83 3.04
C ILE A 28 4.18 -9.64 3.25
N ALA A 29 3.15 -9.47 2.43
CA ALA A 29 2.41 -8.22 2.40
C ALA A 29 0.90 -8.38 2.50
N THR A 30 0.35 -9.58 2.31
CA THR A 30 -1.10 -9.79 2.27
C THR A 30 -1.45 -11.22 2.66
N LEU A 31 -2.63 -11.38 3.26
CA LEU A 31 -3.22 -12.69 3.52
C LEU A 31 -3.82 -13.34 2.27
N GLU A 32 -3.91 -12.60 1.18
CA GLU A 32 -4.42 -13.11 -0.08
C GLU A 32 -3.49 -14.17 -0.64
N THR A 33 -4.06 -15.24 -1.19
CA THR A 33 -3.30 -16.32 -1.80
C THR A 33 -3.61 -16.52 -3.27
N ARG A 34 -4.75 -15.98 -3.74
CA ARG A 34 -5.15 -16.07 -5.14
C ARG A 34 -4.48 -14.96 -5.96
N LEU A 35 -3.75 -15.36 -6.99
CA LEU A 35 -3.15 -14.39 -7.91
C LEU A 35 -4.24 -13.64 -8.68
N ARG A 36 -3.96 -12.40 -9.02
CA ARG A 36 -4.87 -11.52 -9.74
C ARG A 36 -4.52 -11.49 -11.22
N THR A 37 -5.53 -11.22 -12.05
CA THR A 37 -5.33 -10.98 -13.48
C THR A 37 -5.29 -9.47 -13.75
N ASP A 38 -4.83 -9.09 -14.93
CA ASP A 38 -4.90 -7.68 -15.36
C ASP A 38 -6.33 -7.18 -15.38
N GLY A 39 -7.29 -8.03 -15.77
CA GLY A 39 -8.70 -7.67 -15.74
C GLY A 39 -9.20 -7.37 -14.34
N ASP A 40 -8.81 -8.17 -13.35
CA ASP A 40 -9.15 -7.92 -11.95
C ASP A 40 -8.64 -6.55 -11.49
N MET A 41 -7.38 -6.25 -11.81
CA MET A 41 -6.74 -5.01 -11.37
C MET A 41 -7.25 -3.80 -12.13
N LEU A 42 -7.61 -3.94 -13.38
CA LEU A 42 -8.23 -2.86 -14.15
C LEU A 42 -9.60 -2.49 -13.56
N GLU A 43 -10.42 -3.50 -13.23
CA GLU A 43 -11.71 -3.27 -12.58
C GLU A 43 -11.52 -2.58 -11.23
N TRP A 44 -10.56 -3.05 -10.43
CA TRP A 44 -10.22 -2.44 -9.15
C TRP A 44 -9.84 -0.97 -9.31
N LEU A 45 -9.02 -0.64 -10.31
CA LEU A 45 -8.59 0.74 -10.56
C LEU A 45 -9.76 1.61 -11.01
N ASN A 46 -10.59 1.12 -11.91
CA ASN A 46 -11.70 1.88 -12.50
C ASN A 46 -12.85 2.13 -11.51
N ASN A 47 -13.01 1.28 -10.52
CA ASN A 47 -14.08 1.41 -9.52
C ASN A 47 -13.73 2.33 -8.34
N ARG A 48 -12.56 2.94 -8.37
CA ARG A 48 -12.10 3.80 -7.27
C ARG A 48 -12.67 5.21 -7.41
N SER A 49 -12.87 5.87 -6.27
CA SER A 49 -13.25 7.29 -6.27
C SER A 49 -12.03 8.16 -6.59
N ASP A 50 -12.27 9.39 -7.04
CA ASP A 50 -11.20 10.33 -7.36
C ASP A 50 -10.32 10.69 -6.18
N LYS A 51 -10.83 10.61 -4.95
CA LYS A 51 -10.06 10.92 -3.74
C LYS A 51 -9.13 9.76 -3.33
N HIS A 52 -9.48 8.55 -3.68
CA HIS A 52 -8.73 7.35 -3.31
C HIS A 52 -7.72 7.03 -4.39
N LYS A 53 -6.68 7.85 -4.45
CA LYS A 53 -5.65 7.81 -5.49
C LYS A 53 -4.79 6.55 -5.39
N VAL A 54 -4.28 6.15 -6.54
CA VAL A 54 -3.25 5.12 -6.67
C VAL A 54 -2.03 5.79 -7.26
N LEU A 55 -0.88 5.58 -6.65
CA LEU A 55 0.40 6.13 -7.10
C LEU A 55 1.31 4.99 -7.58
N VAL A 56 2.14 5.30 -8.56
CA VAL A 56 3.21 4.41 -9.01
C VAL A 56 4.55 5.12 -8.91
N VAL A 57 5.60 4.36 -8.71
CA VAL A 57 6.98 4.86 -8.78
C VAL A 57 7.65 4.24 -10.00
N GLU A 58 8.21 5.08 -10.85
CA GLU A 58 8.82 4.67 -12.11
C GLU A 58 10.27 5.16 -12.20
N ASP A 59 11.05 4.49 -13.03
CA ASP A 59 12.41 4.92 -13.34
C ASP A 59 12.41 5.85 -14.58
N GLN A 60 13.60 6.21 -15.03
CA GLN A 60 13.77 7.11 -16.18
C GLN A 60 13.28 6.50 -17.51
N ASN A 61 13.14 5.19 -17.57
CA ASN A 61 12.64 4.48 -18.75
C ASN A 61 11.12 4.20 -18.66
N ASN A 62 10.45 4.81 -17.68
CA ASN A 62 9.02 4.64 -17.42
C ASN A 62 8.65 3.20 -17.00
N THR A 63 9.62 2.45 -16.47
CA THR A 63 9.34 1.15 -15.86
C THR A 63 8.84 1.36 -14.45
N VAL A 64 7.67 0.83 -14.15
CA VAL A 64 7.05 0.94 -12.82
C VAL A 64 7.63 -0.14 -11.90
N HIS A 65 8.12 0.27 -10.73
CA HIS A 65 8.76 -0.61 -9.75
C HIS A 65 7.96 -0.76 -8.45
N GLY A 66 6.89 -0.02 -8.31
CA GLY A 66 6.04 -0.11 -7.12
C GLY A 66 4.77 0.70 -7.27
N TRP A 67 3.81 0.41 -6.39
CA TRP A 67 2.57 1.16 -6.36
C TRP A 67 2.04 1.23 -4.92
N ALA A 68 1.22 2.24 -4.68
CA ALA A 68 0.57 2.43 -3.38
C ALA A 68 -0.82 3.00 -3.60
N SER A 69 -1.72 2.74 -2.66
CA SER A 69 -3.11 3.18 -2.80
C SER A 69 -3.68 3.70 -1.49
N LEU A 70 -4.58 4.68 -1.63
CA LEU A 70 -5.45 5.16 -0.56
C LEU A 70 -6.78 4.42 -0.70
N ASN A 71 -7.18 3.67 0.32
CA ASN A 71 -8.35 2.81 0.27
C ASN A 71 -9.40 3.26 1.28
N VAL A 72 -10.67 2.96 1.00
CA VAL A 72 -11.75 3.22 1.93
C VAL A 72 -11.50 2.40 3.20
N PHE A 73 -11.39 3.07 4.34
CA PHE A 73 -11.25 2.39 5.63
C PHE A 73 -12.56 1.73 6.05
N ASN A 74 -13.66 2.49 5.95
CA ASN A 74 -14.99 2.03 6.35
C ASN A 74 -16.03 2.83 5.55
N SER A 75 -17.08 2.17 5.12
CA SER A 75 -18.11 2.79 4.27
C SER A 75 -19.00 3.79 4.99
N ARG A 76 -18.98 3.83 6.32
CA ARG A 76 -19.76 4.80 7.10
C ARG A 76 -19.18 6.19 6.92
N CYS A 77 -20.04 7.19 6.69
CA CYS A 77 -19.60 8.56 6.39
C CYS A 77 -18.79 9.21 7.52
N CYS A 78 -18.99 8.80 8.76
CA CYS A 78 -18.23 9.33 9.89
C CYS A 78 -16.74 8.94 9.82
N TYR A 79 -16.37 7.94 9.03
CA TYR A 79 -14.98 7.53 8.80
C TYR A 79 -14.41 8.02 7.47
N SER A 80 -15.09 8.89 6.76
CA SER A 80 -14.67 9.32 5.42
C SER A 80 -13.32 10.05 5.40
N GLY A 81 -12.87 10.56 6.53
CA GLY A 81 -11.56 11.21 6.63
C GLY A 81 -10.40 10.27 6.94
N VAL A 82 -10.68 8.98 7.13
CA VAL A 82 -9.67 7.95 7.40
C VAL A 82 -9.46 7.12 6.16
N VAL A 83 -8.21 6.86 5.79
CA VAL A 83 -7.88 5.96 4.67
C VAL A 83 -7.00 4.83 5.17
N ASP A 84 -7.28 3.64 4.67
CA ASP A 84 -6.39 2.50 4.77
C ASP A 84 -5.43 2.55 3.60
N ILE A 85 -4.17 2.18 3.80
CA ILE A 85 -3.18 2.25 2.73
C ILE A 85 -2.59 0.89 2.40
N SER A 86 -2.22 0.74 1.13
CA SER A 86 -1.46 -0.42 0.64
C SER A 86 -0.21 0.08 -0.06
N ILE A 87 0.88 -0.68 0.04
CA ILE A 87 2.12 -0.37 -0.66
C ILE A 87 2.80 -1.67 -1.05
N TYR A 88 3.25 -1.74 -2.30
CA TYR A 88 3.92 -2.92 -2.87
C TYR A 88 5.07 -2.47 -3.73
N ILE A 89 6.24 -3.08 -3.53
CA ILE A 89 7.45 -2.83 -4.33
C ILE A 89 7.80 -4.12 -5.06
N SER A 90 8.23 -4.01 -6.32
CA SER A 90 8.64 -5.17 -7.10
C SER A 90 9.76 -5.92 -6.38
N ARG A 91 9.73 -7.24 -6.50
CA ARG A 91 10.66 -8.14 -5.79
C ARG A 91 12.12 -7.72 -5.94
N ASP A 92 12.52 -7.34 -7.14
CA ASP A 92 13.90 -6.99 -7.45
C ASP A 92 14.32 -5.62 -6.93
N MET A 93 13.38 -4.81 -6.50
CA MET A 93 13.63 -3.42 -6.10
C MET A 93 13.39 -3.17 -4.61
N ARG A 94 13.11 -4.21 -3.84
CA ARG A 94 12.92 -4.07 -2.39
C ARG A 94 14.24 -3.72 -1.71
N GLY A 95 14.16 -2.97 -0.62
CA GLY A 95 15.32 -2.57 0.16
C GLY A 95 16.18 -1.49 -0.47
N LYS A 96 15.69 -0.78 -1.49
CA LYS A 96 16.43 0.26 -2.21
C LYS A 96 15.89 1.67 -2.00
N GLY A 97 15.02 1.85 -1.01
CA GLY A 97 14.48 3.17 -0.66
C GLY A 97 13.24 3.59 -1.42
N LEU A 98 12.73 2.78 -2.35
CA LEU A 98 11.55 3.13 -3.13
C LEU A 98 10.27 3.18 -2.28
N GLY A 99 10.18 2.31 -1.28
CA GLY A 99 9.06 2.33 -0.34
C GLY A 99 8.92 3.65 0.39
N LYS A 100 10.04 4.21 0.84
CA LYS A 100 10.04 5.49 1.54
C LYS A 100 9.63 6.64 0.61
N LEU A 101 10.14 6.66 -0.61
CA LEU A 101 9.78 7.65 -1.61
C LEU A 101 8.29 7.60 -1.94
N LEU A 102 7.79 6.41 -2.21
CA LEU A 102 6.39 6.19 -2.59
C LEU A 102 5.44 6.51 -1.42
N LEU A 103 5.76 6.03 -0.23
CA LEU A 103 4.93 6.27 0.95
C LEU A 103 4.92 7.76 1.34
N GLY A 104 6.05 8.44 1.23
CA GLY A 104 6.10 9.89 1.46
C GLY A 104 5.18 10.66 0.53
N SER A 105 5.17 10.28 -0.74
CA SER A 105 4.25 10.87 -1.74
C SER A 105 2.79 10.54 -1.43
N LEU A 106 2.52 9.33 -0.97
CA LEU A 106 1.17 8.92 -0.60
C LEU A 106 0.63 9.75 0.57
N VAL A 107 1.47 10.00 1.57
CA VAL A 107 1.11 10.84 2.72
C VAL A 107 0.75 12.26 2.25
N ARG A 108 1.57 12.86 1.38
CA ARG A 108 1.29 14.20 0.83
C ARG A 108 0.00 14.22 0.01
N THR A 109 -0.23 13.16 -0.76
CA THR A 109 -1.44 13.03 -1.56
C THR A 109 -2.68 12.94 -0.65
N ALA A 110 -2.61 12.15 0.41
CA ALA A 110 -3.71 12.04 1.38
C ALA A 110 -4.06 13.40 2.00
N LYS A 111 -3.04 14.20 2.36
CA LYS A 111 -3.27 15.55 2.88
C LYS A 111 -3.99 16.43 1.86
N ARG A 112 -3.53 16.42 0.61
CA ARG A 112 -4.15 17.25 -0.45
C ARG A 112 -5.59 16.84 -0.72
N GLU A 113 -5.90 15.55 -0.58
CA GLU A 113 -7.27 15.05 -0.78
C GLU A 113 -8.19 15.33 0.41
N GLY A 114 -7.66 15.87 1.50
CA GLY A 114 -8.46 16.25 2.66
C GLY A 114 -8.63 15.17 3.71
N PHE A 115 -7.91 14.06 3.62
CA PHE A 115 -7.94 13.03 4.66
C PHE A 115 -7.17 13.51 5.90
N HIS A 116 -7.58 13.06 7.06
CA HIS A 116 -6.93 13.46 8.32
C HIS A 116 -6.12 12.34 8.97
N LYS A 117 -6.24 11.12 8.49
CA LYS A 117 -5.57 9.98 9.12
C LYS A 117 -5.34 8.84 8.13
N LEU A 118 -4.14 8.24 8.20
CA LEU A 118 -3.83 7.01 7.48
C LEU A 118 -3.72 5.87 8.49
N VAL A 119 -4.26 4.71 8.11
CA VAL A 119 -4.09 3.47 8.87
C VAL A 119 -3.55 2.39 7.96
N LEU A 120 -2.88 1.41 8.52
CA LEU A 120 -2.40 0.25 7.79
C LEU A 120 -2.41 -0.98 8.67
N SER A 121 -2.44 -2.12 8.01
CA SER A 121 -2.26 -3.43 8.63
C SER A 121 -1.01 -4.05 8.06
N THR A 122 -0.18 -4.65 8.91
CA THR A 122 1.04 -5.34 8.48
C THR A 122 1.22 -6.60 9.31
N PHE A 123 1.93 -7.58 8.77
CA PHE A 123 2.27 -8.76 9.57
C PHE A 123 3.16 -8.36 10.74
N LYS A 124 2.90 -8.93 11.91
CA LYS A 124 3.74 -8.67 13.08
C LYS A 124 5.21 -9.00 12.81
N PHE A 125 5.47 -10.03 12.01
CA PHE A 125 6.83 -10.45 11.69
C PHE A 125 7.52 -9.54 10.64
N ASN A 126 6.80 -8.61 10.02
CA ASN A 126 7.36 -7.71 9.01
C ASN A 126 8.08 -6.53 9.66
N GLU A 127 9.25 -6.78 10.23
CA GLU A 127 10.02 -5.75 10.94
C GLU A 127 10.51 -4.64 10.01
N ALA A 128 10.92 -5.00 8.80
CA ALA A 128 11.40 -4.02 7.81
C ALA A 128 10.30 -3.04 7.42
N GLY A 129 9.08 -3.54 7.18
CA GLY A 129 7.93 -2.69 6.87
C GLY A 129 7.59 -1.76 8.04
N GLN A 130 7.55 -2.30 9.25
CA GLN A 130 7.24 -1.50 10.44
C GLN A 130 8.28 -0.40 10.66
N LYS A 131 9.56 -0.70 10.44
CA LYS A 131 10.62 0.30 10.53
C LYS A 131 10.42 1.43 9.51
N LEU A 132 10.05 1.08 8.29
CA LEU A 132 9.72 2.06 7.25
C LEU A 132 8.56 2.95 7.69
N TYR A 133 7.49 2.37 8.19
CA TYR A 133 6.30 3.12 8.60
C TYR A 133 6.63 4.05 9.77
N ARG A 134 7.37 3.58 10.78
CA ARG A 134 7.80 4.43 11.88
C ARG A 134 8.65 5.61 11.40
N SER A 135 9.53 5.39 10.42
CA SER A 135 10.38 6.45 9.88
C SER A 135 9.57 7.56 9.21
N LEU A 136 8.33 7.30 8.84
CA LEU A 136 7.42 8.26 8.23
C LEU A 136 6.29 8.70 9.15
N GLY A 137 6.49 8.54 10.46
CA GLY A 137 5.58 9.09 11.46
C GLY A 137 4.41 8.21 11.86
N PHE A 138 4.37 6.96 11.42
CA PHE A 138 3.34 6.03 11.87
C PHE A 138 3.70 5.50 13.26
N ARG A 139 2.68 5.32 14.09
CA ARG A 139 2.84 4.69 15.41
C ARG A 139 2.11 3.35 15.44
N GLU A 140 2.56 2.46 16.28
CA GLU A 140 1.88 1.18 16.50
C GLU A 140 0.63 1.42 17.35
N VAL A 141 -0.52 0.93 16.89
CA VAL A 141 -1.78 0.98 17.64
C VAL A 141 -1.90 -0.26 18.51
N GLY A 142 -1.60 -1.42 17.96
CA GLY A 142 -1.70 -2.69 18.65
C GLY A 142 -1.60 -3.85 17.67
N THR A 143 -1.68 -5.06 18.19
CA THR A 143 -1.58 -6.27 17.40
C THR A 143 -2.77 -7.17 17.69
N TYR A 144 -3.45 -7.61 16.63
CA TYR A 144 -4.45 -8.67 16.73
C TYR A 144 -3.73 -10.01 16.70
N GLU A 145 -3.94 -10.82 17.72
CA GLU A 145 -3.38 -12.17 17.77
C GLU A 145 -4.22 -13.13 16.93
N LYS A 146 -3.53 -13.98 16.16
CA LYS A 146 -4.18 -15.02 15.35
C LYS A 146 -5.32 -14.47 14.50
N GLN A 147 -5.06 -13.35 13.86
CA GLN A 147 -6.07 -12.60 13.11
C GLN A 147 -6.43 -13.26 11.79
N GLY A 148 -5.47 -13.85 11.12
CA GLY A 148 -5.69 -14.48 9.84
C GLY A 148 -4.90 -15.77 9.70
N ILE A 149 -5.19 -16.50 8.63
CA ILE A 149 -4.50 -17.75 8.33
C ILE A 149 -3.72 -17.58 7.02
N LEU A 150 -2.47 -18.04 7.02
CA LEU A 150 -1.61 -18.00 5.85
C LEU A 150 -0.81 -19.31 5.85
N ASP A 151 -0.93 -20.07 4.76
CA ASP A 151 -0.27 -21.36 4.61
C ASP A 151 -0.51 -22.27 5.83
N GLU A 152 -1.77 -22.35 6.27
CA GLU A 152 -2.22 -23.19 7.39
C GLU A 152 -1.67 -22.74 8.76
N GLN A 153 -1.08 -21.55 8.85
CA GLN A 153 -0.56 -20.98 10.09
C GLN A 153 -1.34 -19.74 10.48
N TRP A 154 -1.66 -19.60 11.77
CA TRP A 154 -2.21 -18.36 12.28
C TRP A 154 -1.14 -17.28 12.28
N VAL A 155 -1.51 -16.09 11.86
CA VAL A 155 -0.60 -14.95 11.85
C VAL A 155 -1.21 -13.78 12.60
N ASP A 156 -0.34 -13.05 13.29
CA ASP A 156 -0.72 -11.84 14.01
C ASP A 156 -0.61 -10.63 13.08
N ILE A 157 -1.53 -9.70 13.22
CA ILE A 157 -1.58 -8.49 12.39
C ILE A 157 -1.41 -7.27 13.29
N THR A 158 -0.40 -6.47 12.98
CA THR A 158 -0.13 -5.21 13.67
C THR A 158 -0.79 -4.07 12.92
N ILE A 159 -1.46 -3.21 13.65
CA ILE A 159 -2.11 -2.01 13.12
C ILE A 159 -1.23 -0.82 13.45
N MET A 160 -1.00 0.02 12.46
CA MET A 160 -0.27 1.29 12.62
C MET A 160 -1.10 2.43 12.05
N GLU A 161 -0.88 3.63 12.54
CA GLU A 161 -1.62 4.80 12.10
C GLU A 161 -0.75 6.05 12.11
N ARG A 162 -1.14 7.02 11.31
CA ARG A 162 -0.54 8.34 11.30
C ARG A 162 -1.64 9.40 11.18
N LEU A 163 -1.68 10.33 12.13
CA LEU A 163 -2.50 11.54 12.01
C LEU A 163 -1.82 12.49 11.04
N LEU A 164 -2.61 13.14 10.21
CA LEU A 164 -2.12 14.13 9.26
C LEU A 164 -2.37 15.50 9.85
N ASP A 165 -1.29 16.21 10.15
CA ASP A 165 -1.39 17.58 10.65
C ASP A 165 -1.75 18.51 9.50
N ASN A 166 -2.63 19.43 9.79
CA ASN A 166 -3.06 20.43 8.82
C ASN A 166 -2.31 21.74 9.05
#